data_0e6f5c09389f9a902b494e1b59753442
#
_entry.id   0e6f5c09389f9a902b494e1b59753442
#
_cell.length_a   1.000
_cell.length_b   1.000
_cell.length_c   1.000
_cell.angle_alpha   90.00
_cell.angle_beta   90.00
_cell.angle_gamma   90.00
#
_symmetry.space_group_name_H-M   'P 1'
#
loop_
_entity.id
_entity.type
_entity.pdbx_description
1 polymer ?
#
loop_
_entity_poly.entity_id
_entity_poly.type
_entity_poly.pdbx_seq_one_letter_code
_entity_poly.pdbx_strand_id
1 'polypeptide(L)'
;MSKXXXXIDQLINGSGKYNDILDTYQKILLLSTAYSKGKGVIDYAKSGNRRNRAGLIAILHSQKKYDQYIHGKLNEIKSLGIDSSIDITLLPKGSWILEFQLELEKPFLSKDDIPFYIIENPVKKDVVFGVPYTPATTWKGNLRWAMMKEFLEKKKDDPEEFAETRFRHTLLFGTEKGWEGTPKGWSEYLDRMCPDAKRIYRKKLTEMFEKNNDKPEDIHVEGMLHFYPTFWDRIDLMVINPHDRKTKTGKNPIYFEIVPEGAKGMFRLLYVPYYWLGDDDEKLKKKVWEDLSQVIAGVKAMMLKYGFSAKKTIGFGKARNNFNTGRVEIKGFLSTREFSNFEGLESIWGVEDEYS
;
A
#
# COMPACT_ATOMS: atom_id res chain seq x y z
N MET A 1 -33.34 29.82 2.71
CA MET A 1 -32.30 28.76 2.56
C MET A 1 -32.98 27.40 2.46
N SER A 2 -32.51 26.57 1.52
CA SER A 2 -33.00 25.20 1.49
C SER A 2 -32.52 24.45 2.75
N LYS A 3 -33.26 23.44 3.13
CA LYS A 3 -32.89 22.58 4.28
C LYS A 3 -31.44 22.05 4.19
N UNK A 4 -31.07 21.87 3.22
CA UNK A 4 -29.74 21.44 2.94
C UNK A 4 -28.75 22.49 3.20
N UNK A 5 -29.12 23.40 3.00
CA UNK A 5 -28.31 24.47 3.28
C UNK A 5 -28.25 24.74 4.73
N UNK A 6 -29.11 24.44 5.23
CA UNK A 6 -29.16 24.52 6.57
C UNK A 6 -28.36 23.52 7.25
N UNK A 7 -28.19 22.57 6.82
CA UNK A 7 -27.39 21.60 7.26
C UNK A 7 -26.02 21.90 7.14
N ILE A 8 -25.57 22.17 6.03
CA ILE A 8 -24.19 22.60 5.69
C ILE A 8 -23.75 23.81 6.51
N ASP A 9 -24.60 24.80 6.62
CA ASP A 9 -24.28 25.99 7.42
C ASP A 9 -24.08 25.66 8.90
N GLN A 10 -24.93 24.82 9.45
CA GLN A 10 -24.81 24.38 10.86
C GLN A 10 -23.51 23.57 11.06
N LEU A 11 -23.18 22.67 10.13
CA LEU A 11 -21.94 21.87 10.20
C LEU A 11 -20.69 22.78 10.13
N ILE A 12 -20.73 23.78 9.25
CA ILE A 12 -19.61 24.71 9.05
C ILE A 12 -19.44 25.62 10.26
N ASN A 13 -20.54 26.15 10.80
CA ASN A 13 -20.50 27.09 11.90
C ASN A 13 -20.38 26.41 13.27
N GLY A 14 -20.42 25.09 13.32
CA GLY A 14 -20.36 24.34 14.58
C GLY A 14 -21.56 24.62 15.49
N SER A 15 -22.73 24.82 14.90
CA SER A 15 -23.96 25.12 15.64
C SER A 15 -25.01 24.04 15.34
N GLY A 16 -25.99 24.00 16.19
CA GLY A 16 -27.13 23.07 16.07
C GLY A 16 -26.83 21.68 16.61
N LYS A 17 -27.86 20.87 16.62
CA LYS A 17 -27.88 19.54 17.26
C LYS A 17 -26.87 18.51 16.67
N TYR A 18 -26.37 18.75 15.48
CA TYR A 18 -25.46 17.82 14.84
C TYR A 18 -24.02 17.95 15.32
N ASN A 19 -23.67 19.07 15.95
CA ASN A 19 -22.29 19.34 16.35
C ASN A 19 -21.82 18.41 17.48
N ASP A 20 -22.70 17.98 18.33
CA ASP A 20 -22.38 17.17 19.51
C ASP A 20 -22.52 15.66 19.25
N ILE A 21 -23.16 15.27 18.16
CA ILE A 21 -23.49 13.87 17.86
C ILE A 21 -22.52 13.25 16.83
N LEU A 22 -22.05 14.06 15.87
CA LEU A 22 -21.31 13.56 14.74
C LEU A 22 -19.81 13.70 14.95
N ASP A 23 -19.08 12.63 14.64
CA ASP A 23 -17.63 12.70 14.61
C ASP A 23 -17.14 13.45 13.35
N THR A 24 -15.83 13.70 13.29
CA THR A 24 -15.22 14.48 12.20
C THR A 24 -15.44 13.84 10.82
N TYR A 25 -15.34 12.51 10.71
CA TYR A 25 -15.54 11.82 9.44
C TYR A 25 -16.99 11.91 8.98
N GLN A 26 -17.93 11.69 9.88
CA GLN A 26 -19.36 11.84 9.58
C GLN A 26 -19.70 13.26 9.12
N LYS A 27 -19.11 14.27 9.76
CA LYS A 27 -19.30 15.68 9.33
C LYS A 27 -18.81 15.92 7.90
N ILE A 28 -17.65 15.34 7.55
CA ILE A 28 -17.11 15.43 6.20
C ILE A 28 -18.03 14.76 5.17
N LEU A 29 -18.54 13.56 5.50
CA LEU A 29 -19.48 12.85 4.62
C LEU A 29 -20.76 13.67 4.43
N LEU A 30 -21.28 14.28 5.48
CA LEU A 30 -22.46 15.13 5.37
C LEU A 30 -22.20 16.42 4.57
N LEU A 31 -21.01 17.01 4.69
CA LEU A 31 -20.63 18.16 3.84
C LEU A 31 -20.63 17.78 2.36
N SER A 32 -20.37 16.52 2.05
CA SER A 32 -20.38 16.02 0.67
C SER A 32 -21.78 16.01 0.05
N THR A 33 -22.84 16.05 0.87
CA THR A 33 -24.21 16.20 0.34
C THR A 33 -24.41 17.52 -0.43
N ALA A 34 -23.48 18.47 -0.28
CA ALA A 34 -23.45 19.70 -1.10
C ALA A 34 -23.47 19.44 -2.59
N TYR A 35 -22.98 18.28 -3.05
CA TYR A 35 -23.00 17.91 -4.47
C TYR A 35 -24.41 17.91 -5.06
N SER A 36 -25.42 17.60 -4.25
CA SER A 36 -26.80 17.60 -4.70
C SER A 36 -27.40 19.00 -4.90
N LYS A 37 -26.68 20.06 -4.49
CA LYS A 37 -27.21 21.44 -4.43
C LYS A 37 -26.51 22.42 -5.39
N GLY A 38 -25.52 21.97 -6.13
CA GLY A 38 -24.84 22.78 -7.14
C GLY A 38 -23.59 23.51 -6.64
N LYS A 39 -22.87 24.09 -7.60
CA LYS A 39 -21.50 24.60 -7.42
C LYS A 39 -21.33 25.57 -6.24
N GLY A 40 -22.21 26.54 -6.07
CA GLY A 40 -22.08 27.54 -5.01
C GLY A 40 -22.14 26.92 -3.61
N VAL A 41 -22.97 25.88 -3.44
CA VAL A 41 -23.08 25.16 -2.17
C VAL A 41 -21.84 24.27 -1.95
N ILE A 42 -21.31 23.66 -3.01
CA ILE A 42 -20.06 22.89 -2.97
C ILE A 42 -18.91 23.80 -2.50
N ASP A 43 -18.75 24.97 -3.12
CA ASP A 43 -17.68 25.91 -2.78
C ASP A 43 -17.79 26.38 -1.32
N TYR A 44 -19.02 26.60 -0.86
CA TYR A 44 -19.27 26.96 0.55
C TYR A 44 -18.91 25.81 1.50
N ALA A 45 -19.30 24.58 1.17
CA ALA A 45 -18.95 23.40 1.98
C ALA A 45 -17.43 23.14 2.02
N LYS A 46 -16.71 23.44 0.93
CA LYS A 46 -15.25 23.32 0.87
C LYS A 46 -14.56 24.37 1.74
N SER A 47 -14.97 25.63 1.66
CA SER A 47 -14.19 26.77 2.16
C SER A 47 -14.82 27.49 3.35
N GLY A 48 -16.13 27.33 3.57
CA GLY A 48 -16.87 28.19 4.47
C GLY A 48 -17.13 29.55 3.84
N ASN A 49 -17.45 30.54 4.64
CA ASN A 49 -17.64 31.91 4.17
C ASN A 49 -16.45 32.80 4.56
N ARG A 50 -16.46 34.07 4.14
CA ARG A 50 -15.38 35.02 4.42
C ARG A 50 -15.15 35.27 5.93
N ARG A 51 -16.20 35.15 6.74
CA ARG A 51 -16.14 35.37 8.20
C ARG A 51 -15.78 34.10 8.96
N ASN A 52 -16.21 32.94 8.44
CA ASN A 52 -16.00 31.65 9.10
C ASN A 52 -15.45 30.65 8.09
N ARG A 53 -14.13 30.50 8.10
CA ARG A 53 -13.42 29.55 7.24
C ARG A 53 -13.42 28.16 7.87
N ALA A 54 -14.61 27.61 8.05
CA ALA A 54 -14.83 26.34 8.77
C ALA A 54 -15.27 25.18 7.86
N GLY A 55 -15.10 25.31 6.56
CA GLY A 55 -15.40 24.22 5.63
C GLY A 55 -14.36 23.11 5.67
N LEU A 56 -14.49 22.13 4.77
CA LEU A 56 -13.62 20.95 4.73
C LEU A 56 -12.14 21.31 4.70
N ILE A 57 -11.76 22.36 3.96
CA ILE A 57 -10.36 22.82 3.88
C ILE A 57 -9.81 23.18 5.27
N ALA A 58 -10.64 23.85 6.11
CA ALA A 58 -10.24 24.19 7.47
C ALA A 58 -10.11 22.93 8.33
N ILE A 59 -11.06 22.00 8.22
CA ILE A 59 -11.05 20.74 8.99
C ILE A 59 -9.79 19.94 8.69
N LEU A 60 -9.43 19.79 7.41
CA LEU A 60 -8.29 18.99 6.99
C LEU A 60 -6.94 19.69 7.18
N HIS A 61 -6.89 21.01 6.90
CA HIS A 61 -5.60 21.72 6.81
C HIS A 61 -5.35 22.67 7.99
N SER A 62 -6.22 23.67 8.18
CA SER A 62 -5.95 24.77 9.13
C SER A 62 -6.15 24.35 10.59
N GLN A 63 -7.18 23.55 10.87
CA GLN A 63 -7.56 23.20 12.26
C GLN A 63 -7.01 21.85 12.70
N LYS A 64 -6.55 21.03 11.76
CA LYS A 64 -6.03 19.68 12.04
C LYS A 64 -6.99 18.80 12.87
N LYS A 65 -8.28 19.06 12.78
CA LYS A 65 -9.31 18.28 13.50
C LYS A 65 -9.36 16.84 13.02
N TYR A 66 -9.09 16.64 11.72
CA TYR A 66 -9.08 15.30 11.16
C TYR A 66 -7.89 14.48 11.70
N ASP A 67 -6.72 15.09 11.86
CA ASP A 67 -5.57 14.39 12.46
C ASP A 67 -5.88 13.95 13.89
N GLN A 68 -6.53 14.80 14.69
CA GLN A 68 -6.98 14.44 16.06
C GLN A 68 -7.96 13.25 16.03
N TYR A 69 -8.91 13.28 15.10
CA TYR A 69 -9.84 12.18 14.88
C TYR A 69 -9.10 10.88 14.52
N ILE A 70 -8.15 10.96 13.56
CA ILE A 70 -7.34 9.82 13.11
C ILE A 70 -6.60 9.19 14.30
N HIS A 71 -5.95 10.00 15.14
CA HIS A 71 -5.23 9.49 16.31
C HIS A 71 -6.15 8.71 17.26
N GLY A 72 -7.37 9.21 17.50
CA GLY A 72 -8.36 8.49 18.29
C GLY A 72 -8.75 7.15 17.67
N LYS A 73 -8.99 7.14 16.36
CA LYS A 73 -9.37 5.92 15.63
C LYS A 73 -8.23 4.91 15.53
N LEU A 74 -6.98 5.36 15.43
CA LEU A 74 -5.83 4.46 15.44
C LEU A 74 -5.74 3.70 16.77
N ASN A 75 -6.04 4.36 17.88
CA ASN A 75 -6.09 3.70 19.19
C ASN A 75 -7.20 2.64 19.24
N GLU A 76 -8.38 2.94 18.66
CA GLU A 76 -9.48 1.95 18.54
C GLU A 76 -9.05 0.76 17.69
N ILE A 77 -8.48 1.00 16.51
CA ILE A 77 -7.98 -0.04 15.58
C ILE A 77 -6.99 -0.95 16.29
N LYS A 78 -6.07 -0.36 17.06
CA LYS A 78 -5.08 -1.12 17.83
C LYS A 78 -5.74 -1.93 18.96
N SER A 79 -6.69 -1.34 19.67
CA SER A 79 -7.37 -2.04 20.77
C SER A 79 -8.24 -3.22 20.29
N LEU A 80 -8.69 -3.16 19.04
CA LEU A 80 -9.43 -4.26 18.39
C LEU A 80 -8.50 -5.34 17.80
N GLY A 81 -7.19 -5.17 17.90
CA GLY A 81 -6.21 -6.12 17.36
C GLY A 81 -5.99 -6.02 15.85
N ILE A 82 -6.65 -5.08 15.18
CA ILE A 82 -6.58 -4.97 13.70
C ILE A 82 -5.19 -4.52 13.22
N ASP A 83 -4.54 -3.65 14.00
CA ASP A 83 -3.20 -3.15 13.69
C ASP A 83 -2.17 -3.64 14.73
N SER A 84 -2.32 -4.89 15.17
CA SER A 84 -1.41 -5.51 16.14
C SER A 84 -0.23 -6.19 15.45
N SER A 85 0.84 -6.39 16.19
CA SER A 85 2.00 -7.18 15.77
C SER A 85 1.57 -8.63 15.51
N ILE A 86 2.18 -9.25 14.51
CA ILE A 86 1.84 -10.62 14.09
C ILE A 86 2.67 -11.62 14.90
N ASP A 87 1.99 -12.59 15.48
CA ASP A 87 2.60 -13.71 16.20
C ASP A 87 2.79 -14.89 15.22
N ILE A 88 4.04 -15.30 15.02
CA ILE A 88 4.37 -16.41 14.13
C ILE A 88 4.60 -17.74 14.88
N THR A 89 4.35 -17.78 16.18
CA THR A 89 4.63 -18.99 17.00
C THR A 89 3.82 -20.20 16.57
N LEU A 90 2.63 -20.02 16.03
CA LEU A 90 1.76 -21.11 15.56
C LEU A 90 1.94 -21.45 14.07
N LEU A 91 2.79 -20.69 13.35
CA LEU A 91 3.01 -20.92 11.94
C LEU A 91 4.08 -21.98 11.70
N PRO A 92 4.19 -22.55 10.50
CA PRO A 92 5.25 -23.52 10.18
C PRO A 92 6.66 -22.95 10.35
N LYS A 93 7.63 -23.85 10.61
CA LYS A 93 9.05 -23.51 10.61
C LYS A 93 9.44 -22.84 9.28
N GLY A 94 10.25 -21.79 9.36
CA GLY A 94 10.64 -20.99 8.19
C GLY A 94 9.69 -19.83 7.86
N SER A 95 8.53 -19.75 8.54
CA SER A 95 7.68 -18.55 8.41
C SER A 95 8.41 -17.34 8.99
N TRP A 96 8.27 -16.17 8.33
CA TRP A 96 8.92 -14.96 8.84
C TRP A 96 7.98 -13.75 8.78
N ILE A 97 8.25 -12.82 9.67
CA ILE A 97 7.60 -11.51 9.72
C ILE A 97 8.63 -10.41 9.53
N LEU A 98 8.28 -9.45 8.69
CA LEU A 98 9.01 -8.20 8.50
C LEU A 98 8.03 -7.07 8.81
N GLU A 99 8.29 -6.29 9.86
CA GLU A 99 7.44 -5.13 10.17
C GLU A 99 8.28 -3.95 10.62
N PHE A 100 7.87 -2.75 10.20
CA PHE A 100 8.54 -1.51 10.59
C PHE A 100 7.61 -0.32 10.44
N GLN A 101 7.80 0.67 11.32
CA GLN A 101 7.09 1.93 11.21
C GLN A 101 7.81 2.81 10.18
N LEU A 102 7.19 2.96 9.03
CA LEU A 102 7.72 3.84 7.99
C LEU A 102 7.24 5.28 8.18
N GLU A 103 8.05 6.24 7.75
CA GLU A 103 7.72 7.65 7.69
C GLU A 103 7.84 8.12 6.23
N LEU A 104 6.86 8.86 5.75
CA LEU A 104 6.88 9.35 4.35
C LEU A 104 7.91 10.45 4.17
N GLU A 105 8.80 10.29 3.20
CA GLU A 105 9.70 11.33 2.72
C GLU A 105 8.96 12.27 1.75
N LYS A 106 8.03 11.72 0.97
CA LYS A 106 7.22 12.46 0.00
C LYS A 106 5.76 12.05 0.15
N PRO A 107 4.82 12.97 -0.10
CA PRO A 107 3.40 12.69 0.10
C PRO A 107 2.92 11.44 -0.63
N PHE A 108 1.94 10.75 -0.05
CA PHE A 108 1.28 9.60 -0.67
C PHE A 108 -0.09 10.03 -1.21
N LEU A 109 -0.33 9.65 -2.44
CA LEU A 109 -1.58 9.86 -3.16
C LEU A 109 -2.17 8.50 -3.53
N SER A 110 -3.42 8.31 -3.21
CA SER A 110 -4.24 7.25 -3.77
C SER A 110 -5.52 7.87 -4.31
N LYS A 111 -6.30 7.14 -5.05
CA LYS A 111 -7.63 7.58 -5.45
C LYS A 111 -8.64 6.67 -4.77
N ASP A 112 -9.63 7.28 -4.14
CA ASP A 112 -10.79 6.55 -3.66
C ASP A 112 -11.97 6.80 -4.59
N ASP A 113 -12.84 5.83 -4.72
CA ASP A 113 -14.02 5.89 -5.59
C ASP A 113 -15.28 6.15 -4.76
N ILE A 114 -15.17 7.04 -3.76
CA ILE A 114 -16.33 7.45 -2.95
C ILE A 114 -17.23 8.34 -3.84
N PRO A 115 -18.46 7.90 -4.13
CA PRO A 115 -19.37 8.73 -4.92
C PRO A 115 -19.71 10.05 -4.20
N PHE A 116 -19.75 11.15 -4.95
CA PHE A 116 -20.20 12.46 -4.46
C PHE A 116 -19.37 13.00 -3.30
N TYR A 117 -18.09 12.60 -3.20
CA TYR A 117 -17.20 13.18 -2.19
C TYR A 117 -16.84 14.62 -2.57
N ILE A 118 -16.75 15.50 -1.56
CA ILE A 118 -16.64 16.96 -1.79
C ILE A 118 -15.30 17.38 -2.44
N ILE A 119 -14.23 16.60 -2.24
CA ILE A 119 -12.93 16.79 -2.90
C ILE A 119 -12.86 15.83 -4.09
N GLU A 120 -12.45 16.32 -5.24
CA GLU A 120 -12.45 15.56 -6.50
C GLU A 120 -11.47 14.37 -6.46
N ASN A 121 -10.43 14.47 -5.65
CA ASN A 121 -9.39 13.45 -5.55
C ASN A 121 -9.19 13.06 -4.08
N PRO A 122 -10.13 12.28 -3.51
CA PRO A 122 -9.99 11.83 -2.12
C PRO A 122 -8.88 10.77 -1.98
N VAL A 123 -8.16 10.80 -0.85
CA VAL A 123 -7.27 9.71 -0.48
C VAL A 123 -8.13 8.53 0.00
N LYS A 124 -7.68 7.31 -0.26
CA LYS A 124 -8.39 6.12 0.17
C LYS A 124 -8.44 6.01 1.69
N LYS A 125 -9.64 5.83 2.23
CA LYS A 125 -9.91 5.71 3.66
C LYS A 125 -10.61 4.39 3.96
N ASP A 126 -10.35 3.85 5.12
CA ASP A 126 -11.11 2.72 5.63
C ASP A 126 -12.57 3.17 5.84
N VAL A 127 -13.50 2.35 5.39
CA VAL A 127 -14.93 2.71 5.37
C VAL A 127 -15.50 2.82 6.78
N VAL A 128 -15.02 2.00 7.71
CA VAL A 128 -15.53 1.96 9.09
C VAL A 128 -14.92 3.07 9.93
N PHE A 129 -13.60 3.22 9.87
CA PHE A 129 -12.86 4.11 10.76
C PHE A 129 -12.62 5.50 10.16
N GLY A 130 -12.77 5.67 8.84
CA GLY A 130 -12.48 6.95 8.18
C GLY A 130 -10.99 7.34 8.20
N VAL A 131 -10.11 6.38 8.49
CA VAL A 131 -8.66 6.61 8.57
C VAL A 131 -8.03 6.38 7.19
N PRO A 132 -7.14 7.28 6.72
CA PRO A 132 -6.46 7.03 5.46
C PRO A 132 -5.57 5.78 5.59
N TYR A 133 -5.59 4.94 4.55
CA TYR A 133 -4.84 3.69 4.59
C TYR A 133 -4.34 3.27 3.22
N THR A 134 -3.31 2.43 3.23
CA THR A 134 -2.84 1.73 2.05
C THR A 134 -3.31 0.28 2.15
N PRO A 135 -4.20 -0.17 1.26
CA PRO A 135 -4.67 -1.56 1.30
C PRO A 135 -3.55 -2.58 1.06
N ALA A 136 -3.73 -3.78 1.60
CA ALA A 136 -2.83 -4.93 1.39
C ALA A 136 -2.60 -5.19 -0.12
N THR A 137 -3.64 -5.08 -0.92
CA THR A 137 -3.56 -5.28 -2.38
C THR A 137 -2.67 -4.23 -3.07
N THR A 138 -2.66 -3.01 -2.55
CA THR A 138 -1.78 -1.94 -3.07
C THR A 138 -0.32 -2.25 -2.75
N TRP A 139 -0.02 -2.71 -1.53
CA TRP A 139 1.33 -3.14 -1.17
C TRP A 139 1.79 -4.31 -2.04
N LYS A 140 0.93 -5.33 -2.19
CA LYS A 140 1.24 -6.50 -3.03
C LYS A 140 1.56 -6.08 -4.47
N GLY A 141 0.73 -5.23 -5.06
CA GLY A 141 0.93 -4.75 -6.43
C GLY A 141 2.22 -3.95 -6.59
N ASN A 142 2.52 -3.05 -5.65
CA ASN A 142 3.73 -2.23 -5.72
C ASN A 142 5.00 -3.05 -5.50
N LEU A 143 5.00 -3.97 -4.53
CA LEU A 143 6.16 -4.83 -4.28
C LEU A 143 6.40 -5.78 -5.46
N ARG A 144 5.33 -6.40 -5.96
CA ARG A 144 5.39 -7.27 -7.15
C ARG A 144 6.04 -6.54 -8.34
N TRP A 145 5.61 -5.30 -8.57
CA TRP A 145 6.16 -4.47 -9.65
C TRP A 145 7.63 -4.09 -9.38
N ALA A 146 7.98 -3.71 -8.17
CA ALA A 146 9.35 -3.34 -7.82
C ALA A 146 10.31 -4.53 -7.99
N MET A 147 9.90 -5.71 -7.51
CA MET A 147 10.69 -6.93 -7.67
C MET A 147 10.83 -7.35 -9.14
N MET A 148 9.78 -7.17 -9.94
CA MET A 148 9.88 -7.41 -11.39
C MET A 148 10.97 -6.51 -12.01
N LYS A 149 10.98 -5.22 -11.66
CA LYS A 149 11.98 -4.27 -12.16
C LYS A 149 13.41 -4.61 -11.70
N GLU A 150 13.56 -5.04 -10.45
CA GLU A 150 14.90 -5.33 -9.91
C GLU A 150 15.45 -6.69 -10.32
N PHE A 151 14.60 -7.67 -10.58
CA PHE A 151 15.05 -9.05 -10.81
C PHE A 151 14.71 -9.59 -12.20
N LEU A 152 13.45 -9.48 -12.65
CA LEU A 152 13.05 -10.05 -13.94
C LEU A 152 13.55 -9.23 -15.13
N GLU A 153 13.33 -7.92 -15.11
CA GLU A 153 13.71 -7.06 -16.25
C GLU A 153 15.20 -7.13 -16.56
N LYS A 154 16.05 -7.36 -15.55
CA LYS A 154 17.50 -7.49 -15.72
C LYS A 154 17.91 -8.81 -16.40
N LYS A 155 17.02 -9.81 -16.41
CA LYS A 155 17.26 -11.14 -16.96
C LYS A 155 16.51 -11.40 -18.26
N LYS A 156 15.95 -10.37 -18.88
CA LYS A 156 15.09 -10.49 -20.07
C LYS A 156 15.80 -11.09 -21.29
N ASP A 157 17.14 -11.04 -21.31
CA ASP A 157 17.95 -11.55 -22.42
C ASP A 157 18.44 -13.00 -22.19
N ASP A 158 18.07 -13.61 -21.03
CA ASP A 158 18.36 -14.99 -20.69
C ASP A 158 17.05 -15.73 -20.35
N PRO A 159 16.47 -16.50 -21.28
CA PRO A 159 15.20 -17.15 -21.06
C PRO A 159 15.15 -18.15 -19.89
N GLU A 160 16.25 -18.86 -19.62
CA GLU A 160 16.32 -19.82 -18.51
C GLU A 160 16.29 -19.10 -17.17
N GLU A 161 17.16 -18.10 -16.98
CA GLU A 161 17.19 -17.30 -15.75
C GLU A 161 15.90 -16.50 -15.54
N PHE A 162 15.34 -15.96 -16.64
CA PHE A 162 14.07 -15.23 -16.58
C PHE A 162 12.95 -16.14 -16.12
N ALA A 163 12.86 -17.35 -16.71
CA ALA A 163 11.82 -18.32 -16.35
C ALA A 163 11.93 -18.76 -14.89
N GLU A 164 13.14 -19.02 -14.41
CA GLU A 164 13.41 -19.39 -13.02
C GLU A 164 12.99 -18.26 -12.06
N THR A 165 13.42 -17.05 -12.37
CA THR A 165 13.08 -15.86 -11.55
C THR A 165 11.58 -15.61 -11.56
N ARG A 166 10.91 -15.74 -12.72
CA ARG A 166 9.46 -15.59 -12.85
C ARG A 166 8.71 -16.67 -12.05
N PHE A 167 9.21 -17.90 -12.10
CA PHE A 167 8.62 -19.01 -11.34
C PHE A 167 8.68 -18.71 -9.84
N ARG A 168 9.85 -18.31 -9.34
CA ARG A 168 10.04 -17.93 -7.95
C ARG A 168 9.13 -16.75 -7.55
N HIS A 169 9.03 -15.74 -8.42
CA HIS A 169 8.13 -14.59 -8.25
C HIS A 169 6.66 -15.05 -8.14
N THR A 170 6.28 -16.08 -8.90
CA THR A 170 4.93 -16.67 -8.83
C THR A 170 4.70 -17.36 -7.48
N LEU A 171 5.68 -18.08 -6.95
CA LEU A 171 5.57 -18.70 -5.62
C LEU A 171 5.39 -17.66 -4.52
N LEU A 172 6.07 -16.52 -4.64
CA LEU A 172 5.98 -15.42 -3.67
C LEU A 172 4.62 -14.70 -3.72
N PHE A 173 4.13 -14.39 -4.93
CA PHE A 173 2.95 -13.52 -5.11
C PHE A 173 1.67 -14.23 -5.56
N GLY A 174 1.77 -15.48 -5.97
CA GLY A 174 0.66 -16.22 -6.58
C GLY A 174 0.60 -16.03 -8.10
N THR A 175 -0.25 -16.83 -8.75
CA THR A 175 -0.43 -16.77 -10.20
C THR A 175 -0.90 -15.39 -10.67
N GLU A 176 -0.51 -15.06 -11.87
CA GLU A 176 -0.76 -13.75 -12.47
C GLU A 176 -2.16 -13.70 -13.07
N LYS A 177 -2.86 -12.60 -12.85
CA LYS A 177 -4.14 -12.36 -13.52
C LYS A 177 -3.92 -12.35 -15.04
N GLY A 178 -4.87 -12.92 -15.78
CA GLY A 178 -4.80 -12.99 -17.22
C GLY A 178 -4.14 -14.27 -17.75
N TRP A 179 -3.90 -15.23 -16.88
CA TRP A 179 -3.39 -16.55 -17.26
C TRP A 179 -4.41 -17.34 -18.09
N GLU A 180 -5.70 -17.17 -17.82
CA GLU A 180 -6.81 -17.89 -18.44
C GLU A 180 -7.10 -17.39 -19.87
N GLY A 181 -6.83 -18.22 -20.87
CA GLY A 181 -7.31 -18.11 -22.24
C GLY A 181 -6.86 -16.90 -23.07
N THR A 182 -7.09 -15.70 -22.63
CA THR A 182 -6.61 -14.47 -23.28
C THR A 182 -5.72 -13.70 -22.31
N PRO A 183 -4.41 -13.92 -22.35
CA PRO A 183 -3.52 -13.21 -21.42
C PRO A 183 -3.58 -11.71 -21.64
N LYS A 184 -4.11 -11.03 -20.64
CA LYS A 184 -4.14 -9.57 -20.58
C LYS A 184 -3.46 -9.13 -19.27
N GLY A 185 -2.85 -7.99 -19.30
CA GLY A 185 -2.23 -7.45 -18.10
C GLY A 185 -0.87 -8.02 -17.79
N TRP A 186 -0.68 -8.48 -16.57
CA TRP A 186 0.64 -8.81 -16.03
C TRP A 186 1.31 -10.00 -16.74
N SER A 187 0.56 -11.08 -16.93
CA SER A 187 1.09 -12.28 -17.58
C SER A 187 1.53 -12.00 -19.02
N GLU A 188 0.68 -11.30 -19.78
CA GLU A 188 1.01 -10.90 -21.15
C GLU A 188 2.24 -10.00 -21.20
N TYR A 189 2.34 -9.07 -20.25
CA TYR A 189 3.50 -8.16 -20.18
C TYR A 189 4.80 -8.94 -20.00
N LEU A 190 4.81 -9.94 -19.10
CA LEU A 190 6.00 -10.77 -18.88
C LEU A 190 6.29 -11.70 -20.08
N ASP A 191 5.24 -12.24 -20.70
CA ASP A 191 5.40 -13.06 -21.93
C ASP A 191 6.02 -12.25 -23.08
N ARG A 192 5.68 -10.96 -23.17
CA ARG A 192 6.27 -10.06 -24.18
C ARG A 192 7.70 -9.65 -23.83
N MET A 193 8.02 -9.57 -22.54
CA MET A 193 9.35 -9.17 -22.07
C MET A 193 10.42 -10.20 -22.44
N CYS A 194 10.07 -11.51 -22.34
CA CYS A 194 10.95 -12.61 -22.70
C CYS A 194 10.11 -13.76 -23.28
N PRO A 195 9.81 -13.72 -24.60
CA PRO A 195 8.90 -14.72 -25.20
C PRO A 195 9.38 -16.16 -25.07
N ASP A 196 10.68 -16.39 -25.20
CA ASP A 196 11.29 -17.73 -25.17
C ASP A 196 11.20 -18.36 -23.78
N ALA A 197 11.16 -17.56 -22.73
CA ALA A 197 11.00 -18.02 -21.34
C ALA A 197 9.62 -18.62 -21.05
N LYS A 198 8.61 -18.27 -21.84
CA LYS A 198 7.21 -18.68 -21.61
C LYS A 198 7.06 -20.19 -21.49
N ARG A 199 7.64 -20.94 -22.43
CA ARG A 199 7.56 -22.40 -22.44
C ARG A 199 8.26 -23.02 -21.24
N ILE A 200 9.43 -22.49 -20.90
CA ILE A 200 10.23 -22.96 -19.75
C ILE A 200 9.46 -22.72 -18.43
N TYR A 201 8.93 -21.51 -18.26
CA TYR A 201 8.14 -21.13 -17.08
C TYR A 201 6.91 -22.03 -16.91
N ARG A 202 6.15 -22.26 -17.99
CA ARG A 202 4.96 -23.13 -17.96
C ARG A 202 5.33 -24.57 -17.58
N LYS A 203 6.43 -25.09 -18.13
CA LYS A 203 6.93 -26.42 -17.79
C LYS A 203 7.22 -26.53 -16.28
N LYS A 204 7.89 -25.53 -15.70
CA LYS A 204 8.18 -25.51 -14.25
C LYS A 204 6.90 -25.53 -13.41
N LEU A 205 5.88 -24.74 -13.81
CA LEU A 205 4.58 -24.74 -13.12
C LEU A 205 3.93 -26.11 -13.17
N THR A 206 3.90 -26.72 -14.36
CA THR A 206 3.31 -28.06 -14.54
C THR A 206 4.04 -29.10 -13.69
N GLU A 207 5.37 -29.12 -13.74
CA GLU A 207 6.19 -30.07 -12.98
C GLU A 207 5.97 -29.99 -11.47
N MET A 208 5.72 -28.80 -10.93
CA MET A 208 5.51 -28.63 -9.48
C MET A 208 4.04 -28.81 -9.05
N PHE A 209 3.08 -28.41 -9.86
CA PHE A 209 1.69 -28.29 -9.44
C PHE A 209 0.69 -29.17 -10.20
N GLU A 210 1.10 -29.85 -11.26
CA GLU A 210 0.18 -30.67 -12.03
C GLU A 210 -0.38 -31.82 -11.21
N LYS A 211 -1.70 -31.81 -11.07
CA LYS A 211 -2.48 -32.90 -10.47
C LYS A 211 -3.55 -33.28 -11.51
N ASN A 212 -3.56 -34.50 -12.00
CA ASN A 212 -4.63 -35.03 -12.85
C ASN A 212 -4.70 -34.41 -14.28
N ASN A 213 -3.57 -34.16 -14.94
CA ASN A 213 -3.52 -33.63 -16.31
C ASN A 213 -4.14 -32.22 -16.48
N ASP A 214 -4.05 -31.39 -15.48
CA ASP A 214 -4.48 -30.00 -15.57
C ASP A 214 -3.69 -29.27 -16.66
N LYS A 215 -4.37 -28.44 -17.44
CA LYS A 215 -3.66 -27.56 -18.38
C LYS A 215 -2.87 -26.49 -17.60
N PRO A 216 -1.72 -26.06 -18.09
CA PRO A 216 -0.93 -25.02 -17.40
C PRO A 216 -1.74 -23.76 -17.05
N GLU A 217 -2.73 -23.42 -17.88
CA GLU A 217 -3.60 -22.27 -17.66
C GLU A 217 -4.60 -22.44 -16.51
N ASP A 218 -4.82 -23.68 -16.06
CA ASP A 218 -5.75 -23.99 -14.96
C ASP A 218 -5.01 -24.08 -13.60
N ILE A 219 -3.67 -23.96 -13.61
CA ILE A 219 -2.85 -24.02 -12.39
C ILE A 219 -2.97 -22.69 -11.63
N HIS A 220 -3.53 -22.75 -10.44
CA HIS A 220 -3.61 -21.60 -9.52
C HIS A 220 -2.65 -21.80 -8.36
N VAL A 221 -1.70 -20.86 -8.22
CA VAL A 221 -0.70 -20.86 -7.15
C VAL A 221 -1.05 -19.77 -6.16
N GLU A 222 -1.17 -20.11 -4.91
CA GLU A 222 -1.31 -19.14 -3.82
C GLU A 222 0.08 -18.58 -3.47
N GLY A 223 0.17 -17.27 -3.25
CA GLY A 223 1.46 -16.67 -2.92
C GLY A 223 1.86 -16.90 -1.45
N MET A 224 3.13 -17.12 -1.22
CA MET A 224 3.69 -17.28 0.13
C MET A 224 3.73 -15.97 0.92
N LEU A 225 3.59 -14.81 0.26
CA LEU A 225 3.62 -13.50 0.90
C LEU A 225 2.21 -13.02 1.24
N HIS A 226 2.00 -12.65 2.49
CA HIS A 226 0.74 -12.13 3.03
C HIS A 226 0.94 -10.67 3.44
N PHE A 227 0.13 -9.80 2.89
CA PHE A 227 0.24 -8.34 3.05
C PHE A 227 -0.83 -7.84 4.01
N TYR A 228 -0.50 -6.80 4.75
CA TYR A 228 -1.41 -6.16 5.70
C TYR A 228 -1.62 -4.70 5.33
N PRO A 229 -2.77 -4.12 5.67
CA PRO A 229 -2.98 -2.70 5.42
C PRO A 229 -2.07 -1.84 6.31
N THR A 230 -1.72 -0.67 5.82
CA THR A 230 -1.03 0.37 6.61
C THR A 230 -2.01 1.51 6.85
N PHE A 231 -2.31 1.81 8.11
CA PHE A 231 -3.12 2.96 8.50
C PHE A 231 -2.19 4.15 8.77
N TRP A 232 -2.54 5.32 8.22
CA TRP A 232 -1.71 6.51 8.32
C TRP A 232 -2.19 7.44 9.44
N ASP A 233 -1.25 8.08 10.12
CA ASP A 233 -1.52 8.89 11.31
C ASP A 233 -2.04 10.29 11.00
N ARG A 234 -2.07 10.72 9.72
CA ARG A 234 -2.54 12.07 9.36
C ARG A 234 -2.98 12.17 7.91
N ILE A 235 -3.69 13.27 7.62
CA ILE A 235 -4.21 13.61 6.29
C ILE A 235 -4.02 15.11 6.07
N ASP A 236 -3.89 15.52 4.80
CA ASP A 236 -3.82 16.93 4.46
C ASP A 236 -4.39 17.17 3.04
N LEU A 237 -4.36 18.39 2.60
CA LEU A 237 -4.78 18.82 1.27
C LEU A 237 -3.61 19.40 0.50
N MET A 238 -3.51 19.00 -0.76
CA MET A 238 -2.58 19.57 -1.72
C MET A 238 -3.39 20.23 -2.85
N VAL A 239 -2.95 21.40 -3.27
CA VAL A 239 -3.59 22.13 -4.38
C VAL A 239 -2.63 22.15 -5.56
N ILE A 240 -3.12 21.68 -6.70
CA ILE A 240 -2.39 21.78 -7.96
C ILE A 240 -3.10 22.82 -8.82
N ASN A 241 -2.35 23.83 -9.25
CA ASN A 241 -2.82 24.84 -10.18
C ASN A 241 -2.29 24.52 -11.58
N PRO A 242 -3.07 23.85 -12.43
CA PRO A 242 -2.63 23.60 -13.79
C PRO A 242 -2.54 24.94 -14.55
N HIS A 243 -1.46 25.13 -15.27
CA HIS A 243 -1.32 26.29 -16.18
C HIS A 243 -1.63 25.85 -17.60
N ASP A 244 -2.32 26.70 -18.33
CA ASP A 244 -2.51 26.49 -19.76
C ASP A 244 -1.16 26.65 -20.47
N ARG A 245 -0.79 25.67 -21.28
CA ARG A 245 0.52 25.66 -21.96
C ARG A 245 0.69 26.82 -22.97
N LYS A 246 -0.42 27.30 -23.55
CA LYS A 246 -0.39 28.37 -24.57
C LYS A 246 -0.44 29.73 -23.92
N THR A 247 -1.37 29.94 -23.00
CA THR A 247 -1.63 31.28 -22.41
C THR A 247 -0.85 31.53 -21.13
N LYS A 248 -0.25 30.49 -20.54
CA LYS A 248 0.44 30.52 -19.24
C LYS A 248 -0.44 30.98 -18.07
N THR A 249 -1.76 31.09 -18.30
CA THR A 249 -2.72 31.46 -17.24
C THR A 249 -3.05 30.25 -16.40
N GLY A 250 -3.27 30.46 -15.10
CA GLY A 250 -3.72 29.43 -14.18
C GLY A 250 -5.15 28.99 -14.49
N LYS A 251 -5.38 27.69 -14.50
CA LYS A 251 -6.73 27.10 -14.55
C LYS A 251 -7.26 26.93 -13.12
N ASN A 252 -8.49 26.48 -12.99
CA ASN A 252 -9.08 26.25 -11.68
C ASN A 252 -8.22 25.32 -10.84
N PRO A 253 -7.96 25.65 -9.57
CA PRO A 253 -7.16 24.79 -8.68
C PRO A 253 -7.86 23.46 -8.47
N ILE A 254 -7.09 22.37 -8.51
CA ILE A 254 -7.56 21.00 -8.28
C ILE A 254 -7.09 20.59 -6.88
N TYR A 255 -8.02 20.20 -6.05
CA TYR A 255 -7.75 19.76 -4.67
C TYR A 255 -7.55 18.26 -4.63
N PHE A 256 -6.48 17.84 -3.96
CA PHE A 256 -6.17 16.45 -3.67
C PHE A 256 -6.07 16.27 -2.17
N GLU A 257 -6.78 15.29 -1.63
CA GLU A 257 -6.43 14.79 -0.30
C GLU A 257 -5.16 13.95 -0.44
N ILE A 258 -4.28 14.08 0.52
CA ILE A 258 -2.99 13.37 0.56
C ILE A 258 -2.70 12.86 1.96
N VAL A 259 -1.86 11.83 2.04
CA VAL A 259 -1.12 11.54 3.27
C VAL A 259 0.17 12.37 3.16
N PRO A 260 0.40 13.34 4.06
CA PRO A 260 1.50 14.29 3.86
C PRO A 260 2.87 13.72 4.20
N GLU A 261 3.91 14.43 3.80
CA GLU A 261 5.30 14.19 4.23
C GLU A 261 5.36 14.14 5.76
N GLY A 262 6.14 13.22 6.31
CA GLY A 262 6.27 13.02 7.76
C GLY A 262 5.17 12.16 8.37
N ALA A 263 4.16 11.77 7.59
CA ALA A 263 3.13 10.84 8.07
C ALA A 263 3.73 9.46 8.34
N LYS A 264 3.22 8.80 9.37
CA LYS A 264 3.72 7.50 9.82
C LYS A 264 2.65 6.42 9.68
N GLY A 265 3.11 5.19 9.42
CA GLY A 265 2.25 4.02 9.35
C GLY A 265 3.07 2.75 9.50
N MET A 266 2.43 1.67 9.90
CA MET A 266 3.11 0.38 10.11
C MET A 266 3.03 -0.48 8.84
N PHE A 267 4.18 -0.79 8.24
CA PHE A 267 4.28 -1.77 7.16
C PHE A 267 4.47 -3.15 7.77
N ARG A 268 3.72 -4.14 7.27
CA ARG A 268 3.81 -5.53 7.73
C ARG A 268 3.74 -6.48 6.54
N LEU A 269 4.61 -7.48 6.58
CA LEU A 269 4.69 -8.51 5.56
C LEU A 269 4.99 -9.85 6.25
N LEU A 270 4.12 -10.82 6.05
CA LEU A 270 4.27 -12.17 6.56
C LEU A 270 4.55 -13.11 5.38
N TYR A 271 5.43 -14.08 5.59
CA TYR A 271 5.73 -15.14 4.64
C TYR A 271 5.47 -16.48 5.30
N VAL A 272 4.85 -17.38 4.56
CA VAL A 272 4.64 -18.78 5.01
C VAL A 272 5.17 -19.69 3.89
N PRO A 273 6.16 -20.55 4.18
CA PRO A 273 6.85 -21.35 3.14
C PRO A 273 6.06 -22.59 2.72
N TYR A 274 4.83 -22.42 2.21
CA TYR A 274 3.92 -23.53 1.88
C TYR A 274 4.56 -24.60 0.98
N TYR A 275 5.39 -24.16 0.05
CA TYR A 275 5.93 -25.04 -0.98
C TYR A 275 7.24 -25.70 -0.58
N TRP A 276 7.77 -25.37 0.60
CA TRP A 276 9.03 -25.89 1.11
C TRP A 276 8.86 -26.76 2.36
N LEU A 277 7.62 -27.00 2.81
CA LEU A 277 7.33 -27.70 4.08
C LEU A 277 7.78 -29.18 4.10
N GLY A 278 8.06 -29.77 2.92
CA GLY A 278 8.57 -31.13 2.81
C GLY A 278 10.10 -31.23 2.76
N ASP A 279 10.80 -30.10 2.72
CA ASP A 279 12.26 -30.08 2.66
C ASP A 279 12.88 -30.38 4.04
N ASP A 280 14.11 -30.89 4.04
CA ASP A 280 14.93 -30.96 5.24
C ASP A 280 15.31 -29.55 5.71
N ASP A 281 15.74 -29.42 6.96
CA ASP A 281 16.02 -28.14 7.60
C ASP A 281 17.03 -27.27 6.85
N GLU A 282 18.08 -27.87 6.27
CA GLU A 282 19.11 -27.15 5.56
C GLU A 282 18.58 -26.54 4.25
N LYS A 283 17.83 -27.35 3.49
CA LYS A 283 17.20 -26.86 2.25
C LYS A 283 16.13 -25.81 2.54
N LEU A 284 15.31 -26.05 3.56
CA LEU A 284 14.29 -25.09 3.99
C LEU A 284 14.95 -23.76 4.38
N LYS A 285 15.97 -23.82 5.26
CA LYS A 285 16.71 -22.64 5.70
C LYS A 285 17.23 -21.84 4.49
N LYS A 286 17.94 -22.51 3.60
CA LYS A 286 18.51 -21.89 2.38
C LYS A 286 17.44 -21.15 1.57
N LYS A 287 16.34 -21.83 1.24
CA LYS A 287 15.24 -21.24 0.42
C LYS A 287 14.59 -20.06 1.12
N VAL A 288 14.33 -20.18 2.42
CA VAL A 288 13.70 -19.12 3.23
C VAL A 288 14.59 -17.87 3.25
N TRP A 289 15.89 -18.05 3.45
CA TRP A 289 16.85 -16.93 3.46
C TRP A 289 16.97 -16.26 2.08
N GLU A 290 17.00 -17.05 1.01
CA GLU A 290 17.01 -16.52 -0.36
C GLU A 290 15.74 -15.72 -0.68
N ASP A 291 14.57 -16.24 -0.28
CA ASP A 291 13.29 -15.54 -0.48
C ASP A 291 13.26 -14.23 0.31
N LEU A 292 13.67 -14.28 1.59
CA LEU A 292 13.69 -13.09 2.45
C LEU A 292 14.63 -12.02 1.89
N SER A 293 15.84 -12.41 1.50
CA SER A 293 16.83 -11.49 0.92
C SER A 293 16.29 -10.76 -0.32
N GLN A 294 15.68 -11.52 -1.24
CA GLN A 294 15.07 -10.94 -2.44
C GLN A 294 13.90 -10.01 -2.11
N VAL A 295 13.06 -10.41 -1.15
CA VAL A 295 11.92 -9.61 -0.73
C VAL A 295 12.39 -8.30 -0.09
N ILE A 296 13.42 -8.34 0.75
CA ILE A 296 13.96 -7.12 1.40
C ILE A 296 14.53 -6.17 0.35
N ALA A 297 15.29 -6.69 -0.61
CA ALA A 297 15.79 -5.86 -1.73
C ALA A 297 14.63 -5.22 -2.51
N GLY A 298 13.56 -5.99 -2.74
CA GLY A 298 12.34 -5.49 -3.37
C GLY A 298 11.64 -4.42 -2.55
N VAL A 299 11.50 -4.64 -1.24
CA VAL A 299 10.88 -3.66 -0.31
C VAL A 299 11.71 -2.38 -0.27
N LYS A 300 13.03 -2.50 -0.13
CA LYS A 300 13.96 -1.34 -0.17
C LYS A 300 13.78 -0.54 -1.47
N ALA A 301 13.78 -1.24 -2.61
CA ALA A 301 13.58 -0.60 -3.92
C ALA A 301 12.20 0.06 -4.02
N MET A 302 11.14 -0.60 -3.55
CA MET A 302 9.78 -0.05 -3.53
C MET A 302 9.72 1.22 -2.68
N MET A 303 10.30 1.18 -1.48
CA MET A 303 10.21 2.28 -0.50
C MET A 303 11.06 3.50 -0.89
N LEU A 304 12.31 3.27 -1.34
CA LEU A 304 13.29 4.35 -1.51
C LEU A 304 13.46 4.78 -2.97
N LYS A 305 13.37 3.82 -3.92
CA LYS A 305 13.70 4.10 -5.33
C LYS A 305 12.45 4.42 -6.15
N TYR A 306 11.48 3.51 -6.14
CA TYR A 306 10.33 3.58 -7.06
C TYR A 306 9.13 4.36 -6.51
N GLY A 307 8.89 4.26 -5.20
CA GLY A 307 7.67 4.79 -4.58
C GLY A 307 6.47 3.86 -4.76
N PHE A 308 5.47 4.05 -3.91
CA PHE A 308 4.27 3.20 -3.85
C PHE A 308 2.96 4.00 -3.98
N SER A 309 3.05 5.25 -4.44
CA SER A 309 1.94 6.19 -4.60
C SER A 309 1.50 6.30 -6.07
N ALA A 310 0.38 6.95 -6.33
CA ALA A 310 0.14 7.57 -7.62
C ALA A 310 1.18 8.68 -7.85
N LYS A 311 1.42 9.04 -9.12
CA LYS A 311 2.39 10.09 -9.51
C LYS A 311 3.85 9.77 -9.09
N LYS A 312 4.25 8.50 -9.16
CA LYS A 312 5.63 8.04 -8.86
C LYS A 312 6.69 8.80 -9.66
N THR A 313 6.38 9.21 -10.91
CA THR A 313 7.31 9.92 -11.80
C THR A 313 7.79 11.26 -11.23
N ILE A 314 7.02 11.86 -10.31
CA ILE A 314 7.42 13.09 -9.64
C ILE A 314 7.85 12.82 -8.18
N GLY A 315 8.10 11.54 -7.84
CA GLY A 315 8.70 11.13 -6.58
C GLY A 315 7.74 10.85 -5.43
N PHE A 316 6.43 10.89 -5.67
CA PHE A 316 5.45 10.71 -4.58
C PHE A 316 5.45 9.28 -4.03
N GLY A 317 5.16 9.15 -2.73
CA GLY A 317 5.05 7.89 -2.01
C GLY A 317 6.40 7.21 -1.81
N LYS A 318 7.41 7.95 -1.41
CA LYS A 318 8.70 7.42 -0.95
C LYS A 318 8.76 7.50 0.56
N ALA A 319 9.42 6.53 1.18
CA ALA A 319 9.67 6.49 2.62
C ALA A 319 11.07 6.99 2.94
N ARG A 320 11.25 7.51 4.15
CA ARG A 320 12.57 7.79 4.71
C ARG A 320 13.26 6.45 5.03
N ASN A 321 14.56 6.41 4.91
CA ASN A 321 15.36 5.23 5.31
C ASN A 321 15.75 5.34 6.79
N ASN A 322 14.76 5.58 7.63
CA ASN A 322 14.93 5.65 9.09
C ASN A 322 13.62 5.22 9.74
N PHE A 323 13.66 4.14 10.48
CA PHE A 323 12.49 3.51 11.10
C PHE A 323 12.58 3.66 12.62
N ASN A 324 11.49 4.11 13.25
CA ASN A 324 11.44 4.20 14.70
C ASN A 324 11.49 2.82 15.37
N THR A 325 10.79 1.85 14.76
CA THR A 325 10.76 0.47 15.21
C THR A 325 10.71 -0.42 13.97
N GLY A 326 11.65 -1.34 13.87
CA GLY A 326 11.64 -2.37 12.84
C GLY A 326 12.03 -3.69 13.47
N ARG A 327 11.38 -4.78 13.05
CA ARG A 327 11.77 -6.13 13.50
C ARG A 327 11.61 -7.15 12.37
N VAL A 328 12.47 -8.14 12.42
CA VAL A 328 12.40 -9.34 11.56
C VAL A 328 12.60 -10.55 12.46
N GLU A 329 11.89 -11.61 12.16
CA GLU A 329 11.96 -12.89 12.89
C GLU A 329 11.67 -14.00 11.91
N ILE A 330 12.41 -15.13 12.01
CA ILE A 330 12.16 -16.35 11.22
C ILE A 330 11.97 -17.51 12.18
N LYS A 331 10.79 -18.08 12.21
CA LYS A 331 10.48 -19.18 13.10
C LYS A 331 11.43 -20.35 12.90
N GLY A 332 12.14 -20.71 13.95
CA GLY A 332 13.07 -21.85 13.98
C GLY A 332 14.46 -21.55 13.43
N PHE A 333 14.70 -20.36 12.86
CA PHE A 333 15.99 -20.01 12.26
C PHE A 333 16.59 -18.68 12.74
N LEU A 334 15.74 -17.71 13.11
CA LEU A 334 16.22 -16.40 13.57
C LEU A 334 15.28 -15.85 14.64
N SER A 335 15.79 -15.68 15.85
CA SER A 335 15.05 -14.97 16.91
C SER A 335 14.83 -13.50 16.49
N THR A 336 13.87 -12.85 17.10
CA THR A 336 13.55 -11.45 16.79
C THR A 336 14.81 -10.58 16.77
N ARG A 337 15.02 -9.89 15.66
CA ARG A 337 16.08 -8.88 15.48
C ARG A 337 15.45 -7.54 15.16
N GLU A 338 15.95 -6.50 15.80
CA GLU A 338 15.50 -5.12 15.57
C GLU A 338 16.43 -4.42 14.57
N PHE A 339 15.86 -3.48 13.82
CA PHE A 339 16.61 -2.65 12.88
C PHE A 339 15.98 -1.26 12.79
N SER A 340 16.76 -0.27 12.37
CA SER A 340 16.31 1.12 12.25
C SER A 340 16.42 1.68 10.82
N ASN A 341 16.98 0.92 9.89
CA ASN A 341 17.10 1.29 8.47
C ASN A 341 17.34 0.02 7.64
N PHE A 342 17.34 0.15 6.32
CA PHE A 342 17.53 -1.00 5.43
C PHE A 342 18.95 -1.57 5.51
N GLU A 343 19.95 -0.75 5.75
CA GLU A 343 21.34 -1.20 5.90
C GLU A 343 21.48 -2.09 7.16
N GLY A 344 20.85 -1.66 8.26
CA GLY A 344 20.79 -2.47 9.48
C GLY A 344 20.03 -3.77 9.28
N LEU A 345 18.93 -3.73 8.52
CA LEU A 345 18.18 -4.94 8.16
C LEU A 345 19.05 -5.89 7.32
N GLU A 346 19.74 -5.37 6.31
CA GLU A 346 20.62 -6.17 5.43
C GLU A 346 21.81 -6.77 6.20
N SER A 347 22.33 -6.10 7.22
CA SER A 347 23.47 -6.61 8.00
C SER A 347 23.11 -7.79 8.89
N ILE A 348 21.83 -8.06 9.12
CA ILE A 348 21.39 -9.19 9.98
C ILE A 348 21.86 -10.54 9.40
N TRP A 349 21.98 -10.66 8.07
CA TRP A 349 22.47 -11.90 7.46
C TRP A 349 23.97 -11.99 7.25
N GLY A 350 24.68 -10.88 7.21
CA GLY A 350 26.13 -10.89 7.11
C GLY A 350 26.84 -11.51 8.32
N VAL A 351 26.15 -11.60 9.45
CA VAL A 351 26.71 -12.15 10.70
C VAL A 351 26.61 -13.68 10.77
N GLU A 352 25.66 -14.30 10.04
CA GLU A 352 25.46 -15.77 10.12
C GLU A 352 26.40 -16.59 9.22
N ASP A 353 26.92 -15.97 8.16
CA ASP A 353 27.93 -16.63 7.29
C ASP A 353 29.28 -16.83 8.00
N GLU A 354 29.53 -16.15 9.13
CA GLU A 354 30.74 -16.32 9.94
C GLU A 354 30.66 -17.50 10.95
N TYR A 355 29.47 -18.08 11.11
CA TYR A 355 29.25 -19.16 12.10
C TYR A 355 28.73 -20.47 11.47
N SER A 356 28.74 -20.59 10.14
CA SER A 356 28.32 -21.82 9.44
C SER A 356 29.51 -22.65 8.91
#